data_da50f8c53c46e813de6cce03a62a57f1
#
_entry.id   da50f8c53c46e813de6cce03a62a57f1
#
_cell.length_a   1.000
_cell.length_b   1.000
_cell.length_c   1.000
_cell.angle_alpha   90.00
_cell.angle_beta   90.00
_cell.angle_gamma   90.00
#
_symmetry.space_group_name_H-M   'P 1'
#
loop_
_entity.id
_entity.type
_entity.pdbx_description
1 polymer ?
#
loop_
_entity_poly.entity_id
_entity_poly.type
_entity_poly.pdbx_seq_one_letter_code
_entity_poly.pdbx_strand_id
1 'polypeptide(L)'
;MSRVPVTVLTGFLGAGKTTLLRSLLTQAEGRRIAVIVNEFGDAGFDGGLVEECAAKACAPGDIVELTNGCICCTVADDFVPTMEKLLSREQPLDAIVIETSGLALPQPLLKAFAWPAVKTRATVDGVVTVVDALALSEGRVTLDEHAVAEQRAADDAVDHDDPIEEVFEDQLACADLVVLSKSDLVSAEQLADIETKLKAELRAGVGIVRSKGDLAPKVLIGLNAAAEDDMAARAGHHGEEEDHDHDDFDSIVIKPAAATDLDAMRARVADALGLDGVLRVKGHARIAGKPAPIVVQAVGARVDLAFARPDVSHPEHLVVIGLKGFDADAVRKALAS
;
A
#
# COMPACT_ATOMS: atom_id res chain seq x y z
N MET A 1 4.16 19.99 14.37
CA MET A 1 3.69 18.65 14.79
C MET A 1 4.64 17.65 14.18
N SER A 2 5.09 16.63 14.92
CA SER A 2 5.89 15.54 14.34
C SER A 2 5.02 14.72 13.37
N ARG A 3 5.59 14.30 12.24
CA ARG A 3 4.92 13.37 11.30
C ARG A 3 4.67 12.04 12.01
N VAL A 4 3.54 11.38 11.69
CA VAL A 4 3.23 10.05 12.22
C VAL A 4 4.14 9.03 11.53
N PRO A 5 4.90 8.21 12.27
CA PRO A 5 5.75 7.17 11.69
C PRO A 5 4.88 6.04 11.12
N VAL A 6 5.24 5.57 9.93
CA VAL A 6 4.56 4.48 9.24
C VAL A 6 5.56 3.37 8.92
N THR A 7 5.33 2.18 9.43
CA THR A 7 6.13 0.99 9.10
C THR A 7 5.44 0.23 7.98
N VAL A 8 6.14 -0.01 6.87
CA VAL A 8 5.67 -0.88 5.80
C VAL A 8 6.19 -2.29 6.06
N LEU A 9 5.27 -3.24 6.20
CA LEU A 9 5.57 -4.66 6.42
C LEU A 9 5.32 -5.42 5.12
N THR A 10 6.37 -5.86 4.46
CA THR A 10 6.34 -6.60 3.20
C THR A 10 7.01 -7.98 3.33
N GLY A 11 6.98 -8.76 2.27
CA GLY A 11 7.55 -10.11 2.21
C GLY A 11 6.58 -11.10 1.60
N PHE A 12 7.08 -12.22 1.11
CA PHE A 12 6.31 -13.22 0.37
C PHE A 12 5.17 -13.86 1.16
N LEU A 13 4.26 -14.54 0.43
CA LEU A 13 3.20 -15.34 1.03
C LEU A 13 3.80 -16.39 1.97
N GLY A 14 3.15 -16.58 3.12
CA GLY A 14 3.59 -17.55 4.11
C GLY A 14 4.87 -17.18 4.86
N ALA A 15 5.50 -16.03 4.57
CA ALA A 15 6.70 -15.56 5.28
C ALA A 15 6.45 -15.19 6.76
N GLY A 16 5.18 -15.02 7.17
CA GLY A 16 4.82 -14.76 8.56
C GLY A 16 4.56 -13.28 8.89
N LYS A 17 4.25 -12.44 7.90
CA LYS A 17 3.88 -11.03 8.08
C LYS A 17 2.76 -10.83 9.10
N THR A 18 1.63 -11.48 8.89
CA THR A 18 0.45 -11.40 9.75
C THR A 18 0.74 -11.90 11.18
N THR A 19 1.56 -12.95 11.32
CA THR A 19 2.01 -13.43 12.63
C THR A 19 2.84 -12.37 13.36
N LEU A 20 3.76 -11.72 12.65
CA LEU A 20 4.59 -10.67 13.20
C LEU A 20 3.77 -9.42 13.57
N LEU A 21 2.80 -9.04 12.71
CA LEU A 21 1.86 -7.96 12.99
C LEU A 21 1.03 -8.24 14.24
N ARG A 22 0.51 -9.47 14.38
CA ARG A 22 -0.22 -9.91 15.58
C ARG A 22 0.63 -9.79 16.84
N SER A 23 1.88 -10.24 16.79
CA SER A 23 2.83 -10.12 17.89
C SER A 23 3.08 -8.65 18.27
N LEU A 24 3.26 -7.78 17.28
CA LEU A 24 3.45 -6.34 17.46
C LEU A 24 2.26 -5.72 18.19
N LEU A 25 1.03 -5.99 17.72
CA LEU A 25 -0.19 -5.42 18.31
C LEU A 25 -0.43 -5.93 19.74
N THR A 26 -0.15 -7.20 20.00
CA THR A 26 -0.29 -7.79 21.35
C THR A 26 0.66 -7.14 22.35
N GLN A 27 1.83 -6.66 21.90
CA GLN A 27 2.88 -6.05 22.72
C GLN A 27 2.88 -4.51 22.63
N ALA A 28 1.85 -3.90 22.09
CA ALA A 28 1.82 -2.46 21.80
C ALA A 28 1.86 -1.54 23.05
N GLU A 29 1.67 -2.08 24.26
CA GLU A 29 1.87 -1.41 25.56
C GLU A 29 1.18 -0.03 25.69
N GLY A 30 -0.07 0.08 25.24
CA GLY A 30 -0.85 1.32 25.32
C GLY A 30 -0.53 2.34 24.23
N ARG A 31 0.31 2.02 23.26
CA ARG A 31 0.50 2.83 22.03
C ARG A 31 -0.73 2.72 21.15
N ARG A 32 -1.11 3.82 20.53
CA ARG A 32 -2.18 3.84 19.52
C ARG A 32 -1.61 3.57 18.17
N ILE A 33 -1.74 2.33 17.72
CA ILE A 33 -1.25 1.87 16.43
C ILE A 33 -2.44 1.62 15.52
N ALA A 34 -2.49 2.28 14.37
CA ALA A 34 -3.42 1.90 13.31
C ALA A 34 -2.75 0.90 12.36
N VAL A 35 -3.57 0.04 11.79
CA VAL A 35 -3.12 -0.99 10.85
C VAL A 35 -3.90 -0.84 9.55
N ILE A 36 -3.18 -0.84 8.45
CA ILE A 36 -3.74 -0.98 7.10
C ILE A 36 -3.31 -2.35 6.59
N VAL A 37 -4.27 -3.18 6.24
CA VAL A 37 -4.02 -4.51 5.68
C VAL A 37 -4.51 -4.55 4.26
N ASN A 38 -3.66 -5.04 3.39
CA ASN A 38 -3.96 -5.28 1.99
C ASN A 38 -4.00 -6.79 1.76
N GLU A 39 -5.16 -7.40 1.95
CA GLU A 39 -5.36 -8.83 1.75
C GLU A 39 -6.19 -9.10 0.50
N PHE A 40 -5.67 -10.00 -0.35
CA PHE A 40 -6.39 -10.61 -1.45
C PHE A 40 -6.95 -11.96 -1.01
N GLY A 41 -8.28 -12.13 -0.99
CA GLY A 41 -8.93 -13.42 -0.85
C GLY A 41 -10.16 -13.44 0.06
N ASP A 42 -11.02 -14.44 -0.14
CA ASP A 42 -12.26 -14.71 0.61
C ASP A 42 -12.03 -15.14 2.09
N ALA A 43 -10.79 -15.36 2.49
CA ALA A 43 -10.41 -15.57 3.88
C ALA A 43 -10.02 -14.22 4.48
N GLY A 44 -11.01 -13.36 4.74
CA GLY A 44 -10.81 -12.07 5.38
C GLY A 44 -9.86 -12.17 6.57
N PHE A 45 -9.10 -11.10 6.76
CA PHE A 45 -8.19 -10.91 7.89
C PHE A 45 -8.79 -11.56 9.14
N ASP A 46 -8.14 -12.57 9.67
CA ASP A 46 -8.64 -13.44 10.73
C ASP A 46 -9.40 -12.60 11.77
N GLY A 47 -10.73 -12.73 11.84
CA GLY A 47 -11.57 -11.97 12.79
C GLY A 47 -11.02 -11.99 14.21
N GLY A 48 -10.20 -13.00 14.55
CA GLY A 48 -9.43 -13.09 15.77
C GLY A 48 -8.38 -11.98 15.95
N LEU A 49 -7.79 -11.42 14.89
CA LEU A 49 -6.84 -10.32 15.01
C LEU A 49 -7.56 -9.01 15.38
N VAL A 50 -8.74 -8.79 14.79
CA VAL A 50 -9.60 -7.64 15.11
C VAL A 50 -10.06 -7.73 16.57
N GLU A 51 -10.45 -8.91 17.02
CA GLU A 51 -10.89 -9.14 18.41
C GLU A 51 -9.74 -9.00 19.41
N GLU A 52 -8.55 -9.53 19.11
CA GLU A 52 -7.37 -9.40 19.98
C GLU A 52 -6.85 -7.96 20.03
N CYS A 53 -6.86 -7.26 18.90
CA CYS A 53 -6.46 -5.86 18.82
C CYS A 53 -7.43 -4.96 19.57
N ALA A 54 -8.73 -5.13 19.38
CA ALA A 54 -9.78 -4.36 20.06
C ALA A 54 -9.74 -4.53 21.59
N ALA A 55 -9.20 -5.66 22.07
CA ALA A 55 -9.09 -5.93 23.51
C ALA A 55 -7.89 -5.24 24.17
N LYS A 56 -6.84 -4.82 23.46
CA LYS A 56 -5.56 -4.43 24.10
C LYS A 56 -4.89 -3.15 23.57
N ALA A 57 -4.99 -2.82 22.28
CA ALA A 57 -4.14 -1.77 21.70
C ALA A 57 -4.83 -0.88 20.65
N CYS A 58 -5.98 -1.24 20.13
CA CYS A 58 -6.64 -0.53 19.04
C CYS A 58 -8.03 -0.04 19.46
N ALA A 59 -8.38 1.18 19.08
CA ALA A 59 -9.77 1.64 19.14
C ALA A 59 -10.55 1.06 17.96
N PRO A 60 -11.90 0.96 18.06
CA PRO A 60 -12.71 0.59 16.91
C PRO A 60 -12.40 1.48 15.71
N GLY A 61 -12.04 0.87 14.58
CA GLY A 61 -11.66 1.58 13.36
C GLY A 61 -10.16 1.88 13.23
N ASP A 62 -9.28 1.36 14.10
CA ASP A 62 -7.83 1.44 13.95
C ASP A 62 -7.29 0.40 12.96
N ILE A 63 -8.06 -0.64 12.68
CA ILE A 63 -7.77 -1.60 11.62
C ILE A 63 -8.60 -1.23 10.39
N VAL A 64 -7.95 -1.03 9.26
CA VAL A 64 -8.57 -0.70 7.98
C VAL A 64 -8.12 -1.75 6.97
N GLU A 65 -9.09 -2.50 6.45
CA GLU A 65 -8.87 -3.39 5.31
C GLU A 65 -9.08 -2.61 4.01
N LEU A 66 -8.16 -2.75 3.08
CA LEU A 66 -8.32 -2.26 1.71
C LEU A 66 -8.81 -3.41 0.84
N THR A 67 -10.03 -3.30 0.34
CA THR A 67 -10.75 -4.40 -0.32
C THR A 67 -10.67 -4.41 -1.85
N ASN A 68 -10.01 -3.41 -2.46
CA ASN A 68 -10.08 -3.18 -3.90
C ASN A 68 -8.78 -3.47 -4.65
N GLY A 69 -8.03 -4.48 -4.28
CA GLY A 69 -6.83 -4.87 -4.98
C GLY A 69 -5.52 -4.49 -4.28
N CYS A 70 -4.39 -4.75 -4.92
CA CYS A 70 -3.07 -4.48 -4.36
C CYS A 70 -2.91 -2.98 -4.07
N ILE A 71 -2.47 -2.63 -2.86
CA ILE A 71 -2.24 -1.23 -2.44
C ILE A 71 -1.29 -0.49 -3.41
N CYS A 72 -0.39 -1.22 -4.08
CA CYS A 72 0.51 -0.66 -5.07
C CYS A 72 -0.21 -0.15 -6.33
N CYS A 73 -1.38 -0.72 -6.68
CA CYS A 73 -2.13 -0.36 -7.89
C CYS A 73 -3.33 0.54 -7.61
N THR A 74 -3.87 0.52 -6.38
CA THR A 74 -4.99 1.36 -5.93
C THR A 74 -4.57 2.48 -4.98
N VAL A 75 -3.28 2.79 -4.95
CA VAL A 75 -2.68 3.78 -4.03
C VAL A 75 -3.45 5.11 -4.02
N ALA A 76 -3.84 5.61 -5.19
CA ALA A 76 -4.55 6.88 -5.28
C ALA A 76 -5.99 6.80 -4.76
N ASP A 77 -6.65 5.68 -4.96
CA ASP A 77 -8.10 5.56 -4.75
C ASP A 77 -8.46 5.22 -3.30
N ASP A 78 -7.70 4.34 -2.68
CA ASP A 78 -8.03 3.80 -1.35
C ASP A 78 -7.02 4.22 -0.28
N PHE A 79 -5.73 4.33 -0.63
CA PHE A 79 -4.67 4.66 0.32
C PHE A 79 -4.76 6.10 0.83
N VAL A 80 -4.86 7.10 -0.07
CA VAL A 80 -4.86 8.52 0.33
C VAL A 80 -6.08 8.85 1.20
N PRO A 81 -7.32 8.49 0.82
CA PRO A 81 -8.48 8.71 1.69
C PRO A 81 -8.37 8.01 3.04
N THR A 82 -7.80 6.80 3.06
CA THR A 82 -7.58 6.04 4.30
C THR A 82 -6.57 6.75 5.19
N MET A 83 -5.44 7.19 4.63
CA MET A 83 -4.43 7.95 5.37
C MET A 83 -4.99 9.28 5.89
N GLU A 84 -5.73 10.02 5.08
CA GLU A 84 -6.39 11.26 5.54
C GLU A 84 -7.33 11.01 6.71
N LYS A 85 -8.13 9.95 6.66
CA LYS A 85 -9.04 9.55 7.75
C LYS A 85 -8.27 9.21 9.03
N LEU A 86 -7.21 8.41 8.93
CA LEU A 86 -6.38 8.03 10.07
C LEU A 86 -5.66 9.22 10.68
N LEU A 87 -5.08 10.07 9.85
CA LEU A 87 -4.33 11.25 10.27
C LEU A 87 -5.21 12.40 10.78
N SER A 88 -6.53 12.39 10.50
CA SER A 88 -7.48 13.44 10.93
C SER A 88 -8.19 13.13 12.25
N ARG A 89 -7.77 12.10 12.97
CA ARG A 89 -8.36 11.72 14.25
C ARG A 89 -8.09 12.77 15.33
N GLU A 90 -9.06 12.96 16.24
CA GLU A 90 -8.90 13.86 17.40
C GLU A 90 -7.74 13.43 18.29
N GLN A 91 -7.58 12.13 18.46
CA GLN A 91 -6.45 11.56 19.20
C GLN A 91 -5.39 11.10 18.20
N PRO A 92 -4.19 11.72 18.17
CA PRO A 92 -3.13 11.37 17.25
C PRO A 92 -2.66 9.93 17.45
N LEU A 93 -2.29 9.26 16.36
CA LEU A 93 -1.68 7.93 16.37
C LEU A 93 -0.20 8.03 16.74
N ASP A 94 0.29 7.02 17.46
CA ASP A 94 1.72 6.88 17.78
C ASP A 94 2.49 6.23 16.61
N ALA A 95 1.81 5.35 15.83
CA ALA A 95 2.35 4.75 14.62
C ALA A 95 1.22 4.23 13.72
N ILE A 96 1.56 3.99 12.44
CA ILE A 96 0.73 3.24 11.50
C ILE A 96 1.58 2.07 10.99
N VAL A 97 0.99 0.89 10.83
CA VAL A 97 1.62 -0.27 10.18
C VAL A 97 0.81 -0.61 8.95
N ILE A 98 1.48 -0.75 7.81
CA ILE A 98 0.86 -1.15 6.54
C ILE A 98 1.41 -2.52 6.18
N GLU A 99 0.56 -3.54 6.17
CA GLU A 99 0.90 -4.86 5.66
C GLU A 99 0.57 -4.91 4.17
N THR A 100 1.56 -5.20 3.34
CA THR A 100 1.37 -5.38 1.90
C THR A 100 1.02 -6.82 1.57
N SER A 101 0.40 -7.04 0.41
CA SER A 101 0.21 -8.38 -0.12
C SER A 101 1.56 -9.06 -0.40
N GLY A 102 1.56 -10.39 -0.50
CA GLY A 102 2.79 -11.18 -0.63
C GLY A 102 3.57 -10.95 -1.91
N LEU A 103 2.90 -10.51 -2.98
CA LEU A 103 3.50 -10.23 -4.28
C LEU A 103 3.61 -8.72 -4.58
N ALA A 104 3.25 -7.86 -3.61
CA ALA A 104 3.31 -6.43 -3.80
C ALA A 104 4.75 -5.90 -3.77
N LEU A 105 5.03 -5.00 -4.70
CA LEU A 105 6.25 -4.19 -4.70
C LEU A 105 6.07 -3.01 -3.74
N PRO A 106 7.02 -2.74 -2.83
CA PRO A 106 6.88 -1.63 -1.89
C PRO A 106 7.03 -0.24 -2.53
N GLN A 107 7.76 -0.11 -3.66
CA GLN A 107 8.10 1.17 -4.26
C GLN A 107 6.89 2.07 -4.57
N PRO A 108 5.80 1.59 -5.22
CA PRO A 108 4.64 2.44 -5.49
C PRO A 108 4.01 3.01 -4.22
N LEU A 109 3.95 2.21 -3.15
CA LEU A 109 3.47 2.67 -1.86
C LEU A 109 4.38 3.74 -1.25
N LEU A 110 5.70 3.56 -1.31
CA LEU A 110 6.68 4.53 -0.81
C LEU A 110 6.57 5.87 -1.58
N LYS A 111 6.44 5.82 -2.91
CA LYS A 111 6.22 7.00 -3.76
C LYS A 111 4.96 7.78 -3.34
N ALA A 112 3.91 7.09 -2.88
CA ALA A 112 2.67 7.74 -2.44
C ALA A 112 2.82 8.60 -1.18
N PHE A 113 3.82 8.35 -0.36
CA PHE A 113 4.13 9.20 0.80
C PHE A 113 4.69 10.58 0.40
N ALA A 114 5.19 10.73 -0.82
CA ALA A 114 5.59 12.04 -1.36
C ALA A 114 4.40 12.94 -1.72
N TRP A 115 3.17 12.41 -1.76
CA TRP A 115 1.97 13.19 -2.10
C TRP A 115 1.63 14.23 -1.04
N PRO A 116 1.20 15.44 -1.44
CA PRO A 116 0.99 16.57 -0.54
C PRO A 116 0.04 16.28 0.62
N ALA A 117 -0.98 15.44 0.39
CA ALA A 117 -1.99 15.07 1.40
C ALA A 117 -1.38 14.25 2.56
N VAL A 118 -0.31 13.50 2.30
CA VAL A 118 0.32 12.58 3.26
C VAL A 118 1.66 13.13 3.76
N LYS A 119 2.51 13.65 2.87
CA LYS A 119 3.90 14.06 3.11
C LYS A 119 4.13 14.93 4.35
N THR A 120 3.19 15.85 4.62
CA THR A 120 3.34 16.81 5.74
C THR A 120 2.94 16.21 7.10
N ARG A 121 2.25 15.07 7.11
CA ARG A 121 1.61 14.49 8.28
C ARG A 121 2.12 13.11 8.67
N ALA A 122 2.65 12.35 7.70
CA ALA A 122 3.22 11.01 7.90
C ALA A 122 4.60 10.89 7.25
N THR A 123 5.37 9.90 7.65
CA THR A 123 6.68 9.55 7.07
C THR A 123 6.86 8.04 7.15
N VAL A 124 7.50 7.45 6.15
CA VAL A 124 7.84 6.02 6.21
C VAL A 124 9.02 5.82 7.16
N ASP A 125 8.70 5.36 8.35
CA ASP A 125 9.66 5.08 9.42
C ASP A 125 10.65 3.98 9.01
N GLY A 126 10.18 3.03 8.19
CA GLY A 126 11.00 2.01 7.56
C GLY A 126 10.18 0.93 6.87
N VAL A 127 10.86 0.24 5.96
CA VAL A 127 10.38 -0.96 5.28
C VAL A 127 10.94 -2.19 5.97
N VAL A 128 10.07 -3.02 6.51
CA VAL A 128 10.41 -4.30 7.16
C VAL A 128 10.05 -5.43 6.20
N THR A 129 11.06 -6.10 5.67
CA THR A 129 10.88 -7.25 4.76
C THR A 129 10.98 -8.55 5.55
N VAL A 130 9.88 -9.32 5.58
CA VAL A 130 9.83 -10.61 6.26
C VAL A 130 10.22 -11.71 5.30
N VAL A 131 11.23 -12.48 5.67
CA VAL A 131 11.84 -13.53 4.84
C VAL A 131 11.72 -14.87 5.57
N ASP A 132 11.23 -15.89 4.88
CA ASP A 132 11.08 -17.24 5.39
C ASP A 132 12.42 -17.98 5.39
N ALA A 133 13.02 -18.17 6.58
CA ALA A 133 14.29 -18.89 6.71
C ALA A 133 14.20 -20.34 6.24
N LEU A 134 13.06 -21.01 6.48
CA LEU A 134 12.88 -22.40 6.08
C LEU A 134 12.84 -22.52 4.55
N ALA A 135 12.08 -21.64 3.87
CA ALA A 135 12.04 -21.61 2.40
C ALA A 135 13.43 -21.37 1.81
N LEU A 136 14.16 -20.36 2.30
CA LEU A 136 15.51 -20.07 1.82
C LEU A 136 16.51 -21.22 2.12
N SER A 137 16.33 -21.96 3.22
CA SER A 137 17.17 -23.12 3.50
C SER A 137 17.00 -24.26 2.50
N GLU A 138 15.85 -24.29 1.82
CA GLU A 138 15.51 -25.22 0.74
C GLU A 138 15.85 -24.65 -0.66
N GLY A 139 16.41 -23.45 -0.74
CA GLY A 139 16.72 -22.76 -1.98
C GLY A 139 15.51 -22.19 -2.72
N ARG A 140 14.46 -21.84 -1.98
CA ARG A 140 13.17 -21.35 -2.51
C ARG A 140 12.81 -20.03 -1.81
N VAL A 141 12.10 -19.16 -2.50
CA VAL A 141 11.58 -17.90 -1.95
C VAL A 141 10.35 -18.15 -1.08
N THR A 142 9.52 -19.12 -1.47
CA THR A 142 8.33 -19.55 -0.75
C THR A 142 8.18 -21.07 -0.79
N LEU A 143 7.50 -21.63 0.19
CA LEU A 143 7.12 -23.05 0.21
C LEU A 143 5.72 -23.29 -0.40
N ASP A 144 4.95 -22.25 -0.61
CA ASP A 144 3.57 -22.32 -1.12
C ASP A 144 3.44 -21.70 -2.51
N GLU A 145 3.95 -22.41 -3.53
CA GLU A 145 3.84 -22.02 -4.93
C GLU A 145 2.37 -22.00 -5.42
N HIS A 146 1.52 -22.83 -4.81
CA HIS A 146 0.10 -22.88 -5.18
C HIS A 146 -0.61 -21.59 -4.76
N ALA A 147 -0.38 -21.11 -3.53
CA ALA A 147 -0.92 -19.85 -3.06
C ALA A 147 -0.41 -18.64 -3.88
N VAL A 148 0.85 -18.69 -4.35
CA VAL A 148 1.40 -17.68 -5.27
C VAL A 148 0.64 -17.68 -6.59
N ALA A 149 0.40 -18.86 -7.18
CA ALA A 149 -0.34 -18.99 -8.43
C ALA A 149 -1.79 -18.53 -8.28
N GLU A 150 -2.45 -18.86 -7.16
CA GLU A 150 -3.81 -18.41 -6.85
C GLU A 150 -3.87 -16.88 -6.69
N GLN A 151 -2.93 -16.30 -5.96
CA GLN A 151 -2.88 -14.85 -5.78
C GLN A 151 -2.62 -14.12 -7.09
N ARG A 152 -1.69 -14.61 -7.93
CA ARG A 152 -1.49 -14.07 -9.28
C ARG A 152 -2.77 -14.12 -10.11
N ALA A 153 -3.47 -15.24 -10.11
CA ALA A 153 -4.72 -15.40 -10.87
C ALA A 153 -5.86 -14.49 -10.36
N ALA A 154 -5.81 -14.08 -9.10
CA ALA A 154 -6.83 -13.24 -8.49
C ALA A 154 -6.55 -11.73 -8.60
N ASP A 155 -5.31 -11.34 -8.89
CA ASP A 155 -4.88 -9.95 -8.95
C ASP A 155 -4.51 -9.55 -10.38
N ASP A 156 -5.43 -8.88 -11.07
CA ASP A 156 -5.24 -8.36 -12.44
C ASP A 156 -4.13 -7.28 -12.54
N ALA A 157 -3.60 -6.84 -11.41
CA ALA A 157 -2.61 -5.77 -11.32
C ALA A 157 -1.18 -6.29 -11.07
N VAL A 158 -1.02 -7.58 -10.81
CA VAL A 158 0.28 -8.25 -10.72
C VAL A 158 0.67 -8.73 -12.12
N ASP A 159 1.87 -8.40 -12.58
CA ASP A 159 2.37 -8.97 -13.82
C ASP A 159 2.55 -10.49 -13.62
N HIS A 160 1.82 -11.27 -14.43
CA HIS A 160 1.79 -12.72 -14.31
C HIS A 160 3.09 -13.38 -14.78
N ASP A 161 3.90 -12.65 -15.55
CA ASP A 161 5.11 -13.16 -16.18
C ASP A 161 6.39 -12.86 -15.37
N ASP A 162 6.30 -12.00 -14.33
CA ASP A 162 7.46 -11.66 -13.51
C ASP A 162 7.99 -12.87 -12.73
N PRO A 163 9.29 -13.19 -12.80
CA PRO A 163 9.88 -14.21 -11.94
C PRO A 163 9.68 -13.88 -10.46
N ILE A 164 9.30 -14.87 -9.65
CA ILE A 164 9.10 -14.66 -8.20
C ILE A 164 10.40 -14.25 -7.50
N GLU A 165 11.53 -14.64 -8.05
CA GLU A 165 12.87 -14.27 -7.60
C GLU A 165 13.09 -12.75 -7.74
N GLU A 166 12.68 -12.13 -8.84
CA GLU A 166 12.80 -10.68 -9.08
C GLU A 166 11.93 -9.88 -8.13
N VAL A 167 10.67 -10.31 -7.92
CA VAL A 167 9.78 -9.68 -6.91
C VAL A 167 10.39 -9.76 -5.51
N PHE A 168 11.05 -10.88 -5.18
CA PHE A 168 11.74 -11.05 -3.90
C PHE A 168 12.94 -10.11 -3.77
N GLU A 169 13.76 -10.01 -4.81
CA GLU A 169 14.92 -9.11 -4.86
C GLU A 169 14.49 -7.65 -4.74
N ASP A 170 13.40 -7.24 -5.38
CA ASP A 170 12.83 -5.90 -5.27
C ASP A 170 12.28 -5.59 -3.87
N GLN A 171 11.67 -6.58 -3.22
CA GLN A 171 11.28 -6.44 -1.81
C GLN A 171 12.51 -6.28 -0.90
N LEU A 172 13.61 -6.98 -1.18
CA LEU A 172 14.88 -6.84 -0.44
C LEU A 172 15.55 -5.48 -0.72
N ALA A 173 15.53 -5.01 -1.97
CA ALA A 173 16.08 -3.71 -2.34
C ALA A 173 15.41 -2.56 -1.58
N CYS A 174 14.13 -2.68 -1.26
CA CYS A 174 13.40 -1.70 -0.47
C CYS A 174 13.64 -1.79 1.04
N ALA A 175 14.16 -2.89 1.56
CA ALA A 175 14.25 -3.16 3.00
C ALA A 175 15.12 -2.15 3.76
N ASP A 176 14.66 -1.72 4.93
CA ASP A 176 15.46 -1.06 5.98
C ASP A 176 15.80 -2.02 7.11
N LEU A 177 14.97 -3.05 7.25
CA LEU A 177 15.18 -4.15 8.17
C LEU A 177 14.67 -5.45 7.54
N VAL A 178 15.47 -6.51 7.59
CA VAL A 178 15.04 -7.86 7.24
C VAL A 178 14.73 -8.65 8.51
N VAL A 179 13.54 -9.23 8.57
CA VAL A 179 13.14 -10.17 9.62
C VAL A 179 13.18 -11.57 9.05
N LEU A 180 14.20 -12.33 9.47
CA LEU A 180 14.35 -13.73 9.12
C LEU A 180 13.44 -14.58 10.03
N SER A 181 12.24 -14.87 9.55
CA SER A 181 11.20 -15.61 10.25
C SER A 181 11.47 -17.12 10.27
N LYS A 182 10.73 -17.87 11.07
CA LYS A 182 10.87 -19.34 11.22
C LYS A 182 12.31 -19.80 11.49
N SER A 183 13.09 -18.94 12.12
CA SER A 183 14.52 -19.19 12.40
C SER A 183 14.76 -20.36 13.37
N ASP A 184 13.74 -20.79 14.08
CA ASP A 184 13.74 -21.98 14.95
C ASP A 184 13.60 -23.31 14.18
N LEU A 185 13.16 -23.27 12.93
CA LEU A 185 13.00 -24.45 12.07
C LEU A 185 14.24 -24.76 11.23
N VAL A 186 15.30 -23.96 11.35
CA VAL A 186 16.50 -24.02 10.53
C VAL A 186 17.72 -24.16 11.43
N SER A 187 18.74 -24.94 11.00
CA SER A 187 19.98 -25.11 11.77
C SER A 187 20.79 -23.80 11.86
N ALA A 188 21.64 -23.68 12.86
CA ALA A 188 22.49 -22.50 13.03
C ALA A 188 23.45 -22.28 11.86
N GLU A 189 23.93 -23.36 11.21
CA GLU A 189 24.80 -23.32 10.05
C GLU A 189 24.04 -22.79 8.81
N GLN A 190 22.86 -23.33 8.53
CA GLN A 190 22.01 -22.85 7.44
C GLN A 190 21.60 -21.38 7.65
N LEU A 191 21.28 -20.96 8.88
CA LEU A 191 20.97 -19.55 9.18
C LEU A 191 22.18 -18.64 8.87
N ALA A 192 23.39 -19.05 9.21
CA ALA A 192 24.59 -18.27 8.94
C ALA A 192 24.83 -18.14 7.42
N ASP A 193 24.61 -19.20 6.66
CA ASP A 193 24.70 -19.19 5.20
C ASP A 193 23.65 -18.27 4.57
N ILE A 194 22.38 -18.34 5.02
CA ILE A 194 21.29 -17.48 4.57
C ILE A 194 21.62 -16.02 4.86
N GLU A 195 22.04 -15.68 6.07
CA GLU A 195 22.41 -14.31 6.43
C GLU A 195 23.57 -13.78 5.60
N THR A 196 24.53 -14.65 5.24
CA THR A 196 25.67 -14.28 4.41
C THR A 196 25.20 -13.94 2.98
N LYS A 197 24.30 -14.75 2.41
CA LYS A 197 23.72 -14.50 1.09
C LYS A 197 22.88 -13.22 1.09
N LEU A 198 21.95 -13.07 2.03
CA LEU A 198 21.13 -11.87 2.13
C LEU A 198 21.97 -10.59 2.30
N LYS A 199 23.04 -10.62 3.09
CA LYS A 199 23.93 -9.47 3.26
C LYS A 199 24.64 -9.05 1.99
N ALA A 200 24.85 -9.98 1.05
CA ALA A 200 25.47 -9.66 -0.24
C ALA A 200 24.49 -8.91 -1.20
N GLU A 201 23.20 -9.12 -1.02
CA GLU A 201 22.12 -8.54 -1.83
C GLU A 201 21.55 -7.25 -1.22
N LEU A 202 21.62 -7.12 0.11
CA LEU A 202 21.04 -5.98 0.83
C LEU A 202 21.88 -4.71 0.68
N ARG A 203 21.20 -3.57 0.68
CA ARG A 203 21.83 -2.25 0.75
C ARG A 203 22.71 -2.12 2.03
N ALA A 204 23.73 -1.32 1.93
CA ALA A 204 24.63 -1.06 3.06
C ALA A 204 23.83 -0.48 4.27
N GLY A 205 24.02 -1.08 5.43
CA GLY A 205 23.38 -0.64 6.67
C GLY A 205 22.06 -1.34 7.00
N VAL A 206 21.48 -2.12 6.09
CA VAL A 206 20.28 -2.90 6.39
C VAL A 206 20.61 -4.02 7.39
N GLY A 207 19.86 -4.04 8.49
CA GLY A 207 20.01 -5.06 9.53
C GLY A 207 19.21 -6.33 9.22
N ILE A 208 19.70 -7.47 9.72
CA ILE A 208 18.96 -8.75 9.72
C ILE A 208 18.67 -9.14 11.16
N VAL A 209 17.42 -9.44 11.48
CA VAL A 209 16.98 -9.91 12.79
C VAL A 209 16.29 -11.25 12.66
N ARG A 210 16.69 -12.22 13.48
CA ARG A 210 16.03 -13.54 13.54
C ARG A 210 14.76 -13.46 14.36
N SER A 211 13.70 -14.11 13.90
CA SER A 211 12.42 -14.20 14.60
C SER A 211 11.89 -15.63 14.60
N LYS A 212 11.21 -15.96 15.68
CA LYS A 212 10.44 -17.21 15.84
C LYS A 212 8.93 -16.96 15.76
N GLY A 213 8.55 -15.79 15.25
CA GLY A 213 7.17 -15.33 15.18
C GLY A 213 6.84 -14.17 16.12
N ASP A 214 7.77 -13.81 17.01
CA ASP A 214 7.65 -12.70 17.96
C ASP A 214 8.83 -11.74 17.84
N LEU A 215 8.57 -10.45 17.89
CA LEU A 215 9.57 -9.39 18.01
C LEU A 215 9.00 -8.25 18.84
N ALA A 216 9.85 -7.64 19.65
CA ALA A 216 9.45 -6.45 20.40
C ALA A 216 9.09 -5.28 19.46
N PRO A 217 8.00 -4.53 19.71
CA PRO A 217 7.55 -3.43 18.85
C PRO A 217 8.65 -2.41 18.52
N LYS A 218 9.56 -2.15 19.47
CA LYS A 218 10.72 -1.24 19.29
C LYS A 218 11.71 -1.69 18.20
N VAL A 219 11.65 -2.93 17.74
CA VAL A 219 12.51 -3.44 16.66
C VAL A 219 11.89 -3.11 15.29
N LEU A 220 10.57 -3.02 15.23
CA LEU A 220 9.81 -2.82 13.99
C LEU A 220 9.39 -1.36 13.79
N ILE A 221 9.27 -0.59 14.87
CA ILE A 221 8.85 0.83 14.87
C ILE A 221 9.97 1.67 15.44
N GLY A 222 10.27 2.81 14.82
CA GLY A 222 11.33 3.73 15.22
C GLY A 222 12.64 3.50 14.47
N LEU A 223 12.56 2.99 13.23
CA LEU A 223 13.72 2.82 12.35
C LEU A 223 14.26 4.17 11.85
N ASN A 224 13.39 5.19 11.75
CA ASN A 224 13.71 6.56 11.30
C ASN A 224 14.38 6.62 9.92
N ALA A 225 14.00 5.72 9.01
CA ALA A 225 14.61 5.60 7.70
C ALA A 225 14.22 6.73 6.75
N ALA A 226 13.01 7.33 6.93
CA ALA A 226 12.41 8.27 5.98
C ALA A 226 12.47 7.73 4.53
N ALA A 227 11.98 6.51 4.34
CA ALA A 227 12.20 5.72 3.14
C ALA A 227 11.66 6.39 1.86
N GLU A 228 10.64 7.24 1.99
CA GLU A 228 10.08 8.04 0.90
C GLU A 228 11.04 9.11 0.35
N ASP A 229 12.07 9.47 1.12
CA ASP A 229 13.06 10.49 0.72
C ASP A 229 14.31 9.84 0.04
N ASP A 230 14.44 8.50 0.06
CA ASP A 230 15.61 7.75 -0.43
C ASP A 230 15.21 6.67 -1.47
N MET A 231 14.33 7.02 -2.40
CA MET A 231 13.82 6.10 -3.42
C MET A 231 14.90 5.62 -4.40
N ALA A 232 15.86 6.48 -4.75
CA ALA A 232 16.92 6.13 -5.70
C ALA A 232 17.83 4.99 -5.19
N ALA A 233 18.02 4.89 -3.87
CA ALA A 233 18.81 3.80 -3.28
C ALA A 233 18.02 2.48 -3.18
N ARG A 234 16.73 2.48 -3.52
CA ARG A 234 15.79 1.36 -3.41
C ARG A 234 15.34 0.83 -4.77
N ALA A 235 16.03 1.20 -5.83
CA ALA A 235 15.77 0.70 -7.18
C ALA A 235 16.04 -0.81 -7.24
N GLY A 236 15.06 -1.57 -7.70
CA GLY A 236 15.14 -3.00 -7.98
C GLY A 236 15.05 -3.26 -9.48
N HIS A 237 14.83 -4.51 -9.86
CA HIS A 237 14.69 -4.92 -11.27
C HIS A 237 13.56 -4.18 -11.99
N HIS A 238 12.42 -4.01 -11.31
CA HIS A 238 11.28 -3.26 -11.83
C HIS A 238 11.43 -1.74 -11.67
N GLY A 239 12.45 -1.25 -10.94
CA GLY A 239 12.71 0.19 -10.74
C GLY A 239 13.44 0.84 -11.89
N GLU A 240 14.19 0.10 -12.69
CA GLU A 240 14.92 0.63 -13.86
C GLU A 240 14.11 0.59 -15.16
N GLU A 241 13.21 -0.41 -15.31
CA GLU A 241 12.34 -0.52 -16.50
C GLU A 241 11.02 0.26 -16.33
N GLU A 242 10.48 0.35 -15.11
CA GLU A 242 9.27 1.14 -14.82
C GLU A 242 9.51 2.64 -14.64
N ASP A 243 10.74 3.11 -14.45
CA ASP A 243 11.04 4.55 -14.50
C ASP A 243 10.75 5.15 -15.89
N HIS A 244 10.56 4.31 -16.93
CA HIS A 244 10.08 4.75 -18.23
C HIS A 244 8.53 4.79 -18.33
N ASP A 245 7.79 3.98 -17.56
CA ASP A 245 6.31 3.97 -17.61
C ASP A 245 5.65 4.81 -16.50
N HIS A 246 6.24 4.93 -15.30
CA HIS A 246 5.66 5.74 -14.22
C HIS A 246 6.16 7.20 -14.19
N ASP A 247 7.32 7.48 -14.76
CA ASP A 247 7.76 8.86 -14.99
C ASP A 247 7.01 9.55 -16.15
N ASP A 248 6.27 8.78 -16.94
CA ASP A 248 5.43 9.30 -18.02
C ASP A 248 4.02 9.68 -17.59
N PHE A 249 3.62 9.40 -16.33
CA PHE A 249 2.30 9.69 -15.84
C PHE A 249 2.31 10.64 -14.64
N ASP A 250 1.44 11.64 -14.70
CA ASP A 250 1.11 12.48 -13.55
C ASP A 250 -0.30 12.14 -13.06
N SER A 251 -0.52 12.29 -11.75
CA SER A 251 -1.86 12.17 -11.18
C SER A 251 -2.21 13.39 -10.33
N ILE A 252 -3.48 13.79 -10.39
CA ILE A 252 -4.02 14.85 -9.55
C ILE A 252 -5.32 14.42 -8.89
N VAL A 253 -5.51 14.85 -7.66
CA VAL A 253 -6.75 14.64 -6.92
C VAL A 253 -7.55 15.95 -6.96
N ILE A 254 -8.83 15.85 -7.34
CA ILE A 254 -9.72 17.01 -7.49
C ILE A 254 -10.98 16.74 -6.68
N LYS A 255 -11.44 17.74 -5.94
CA LYS A 255 -12.79 17.76 -5.38
C LYS A 255 -13.73 18.39 -6.43
N PRO A 256 -14.56 17.59 -7.14
CA PRO A 256 -15.43 18.13 -8.18
C PRO A 256 -16.56 18.94 -7.56
N ALA A 257 -17.05 19.94 -8.30
CA ALA A 257 -18.31 20.57 -7.94
C ALA A 257 -19.49 19.59 -8.17
N ALA A 258 -20.53 19.68 -7.33
CA ALA A 258 -21.73 18.88 -7.54
C ALA A 258 -22.33 19.19 -8.92
N ALA A 259 -22.63 18.15 -9.70
CA ALA A 259 -23.30 18.32 -10.98
C ALA A 259 -24.83 18.38 -10.80
N THR A 260 -25.53 18.97 -11.74
CA THR A 260 -27.00 19.06 -11.71
C THR A 260 -27.65 17.68 -11.85
N ASP A 261 -27.07 16.83 -12.68
CA ASP A 261 -27.54 15.47 -12.98
C ASP A 261 -26.39 14.58 -13.49
N LEU A 262 -26.69 13.31 -13.78
CA LEU A 262 -25.69 12.35 -14.28
C LEU A 262 -25.14 12.74 -15.66
N ASP A 263 -25.96 13.31 -16.53
CA ASP A 263 -25.52 13.68 -17.87
C ASP A 263 -24.55 14.88 -17.84
N ALA A 264 -24.80 15.84 -16.96
CA ALA A 264 -23.88 16.94 -16.70
C ALA A 264 -22.53 16.44 -16.14
N MET A 265 -22.55 15.49 -15.21
CA MET A 265 -21.31 14.89 -14.71
C MET A 265 -20.58 14.09 -15.80
N ARG A 266 -21.32 13.32 -16.60
CA ARG A 266 -20.77 12.58 -17.74
C ARG A 266 -20.09 13.51 -18.74
N ALA A 267 -20.70 14.64 -19.05
CA ALA A 267 -20.12 15.63 -19.95
C ALA A 267 -18.81 16.20 -19.39
N ARG A 268 -18.78 16.62 -18.12
CA ARG A 268 -17.56 17.13 -17.47
C ARG A 268 -16.41 16.13 -17.48
N VAL A 269 -16.72 14.87 -17.15
CA VAL A 269 -15.71 13.79 -17.14
C VAL A 269 -15.23 13.50 -18.56
N ALA A 270 -16.13 13.51 -19.55
CA ALA A 270 -15.76 13.34 -20.95
C ALA A 270 -14.90 14.52 -21.47
N ASP A 271 -15.25 15.75 -21.08
CA ASP A 271 -14.45 16.95 -21.42
C ASP A 271 -13.03 16.87 -20.80
N ALA A 272 -12.93 16.41 -19.55
CA ALA A 272 -11.63 16.21 -18.92
C ALA A 272 -10.80 15.12 -19.60
N LEU A 273 -11.42 14.00 -20.00
CA LEU A 273 -10.77 12.92 -20.76
C LEU A 273 -10.39 13.35 -22.19
N GLY A 274 -11.09 14.32 -22.74
CA GLY A 274 -10.78 14.88 -24.07
C GLY A 274 -9.56 15.82 -24.09
N LEU A 275 -9.01 16.17 -22.91
CA LEU A 275 -7.80 16.97 -22.83
C LEU A 275 -6.58 16.12 -23.18
N ASP A 276 -5.62 16.74 -23.85
CA ASP A 276 -4.39 16.06 -24.27
C ASP A 276 -3.63 15.51 -23.08
N GLY A 277 -3.23 14.27 -23.18
CA GLY A 277 -2.49 13.56 -22.13
C GLY A 277 -3.34 13.02 -20.97
N VAL A 278 -4.65 13.28 -20.88
CA VAL A 278 -5.51 12.71 -19.83
C VAL A 278 -5.98 11.31 -20.24
N LEU A 279 -5.69 10.32 -19.39
CA LEU A 279 -5.95 8.91 -19.70
C LEU A 279 -7.12 8.32 -18.92
N ARG A 280 -7.31 8.72 -17.65
CA ARG A 280 -8.30 8.13 -16.76
C ARG A 280 -8.84 9.12 -15.73
N VAL A 281 -10.13 9.00 -15.41
CA VAL A 281 -10.78 9.70 -14.30
C VAL A 281 -11.53 8.69 -13.46
N LYS A 282 -11.28 8.64 -12.14
CA LYS A 282 -11.90 7.69 -11.24
C LYS A 282 -12.17 8.33 -9.87
N GLY A 283 -13.19 7.86 -9.15
CA GLY A 283 -13.48 8.28 -7.77
C GLY A 283 -14.96 8.53 -7.52
N HIS A 284 -15.25 9.47 -6.63
CA HIS A 284 -16.63 9.78 -6.21
C HIS A 284 -16.94 11.27 -6.41
N ALA A 285 -18.16 11.52 -6.89
CA ALA A 285 -18.68 12.86 -7.09
C ALA A 285 -20.11 12.98 -6.56
N ARG A 286 -20.65 14.18 -6.50
CA ARG A 286 -21.99 14.42 -6.01
C ARG A 286 -22.90 14.98 -7.10
N ILE A 287 -24.14 14.53 -7.09
CA ILE A 287 -25.23 15.12 -7.87
C ILE A 287 -26.08 16.01 -6.92
N ALA A 288 -26.35 17.22 -7.34
CA ALA A 288 -27.13 18.17 -6.55
C ALA A 288 -28.51 17.60 -6.19
N GLY A 289 -28.87 17.71 -4.92
CA GLY A 289 -30.15 17.20 -4.40
C GLY A 289 -30.25 15.67 -4.28
N LYS A 290 -29.17 14.91 -4.51
CA LYS A 290 -29.16 13.46 -4.29
C LYS A 290 -28.40 13.13 -2.99
N PRO A 291 -28.91 12.23 -2.15
CA PRO A 291 -28.27 11.89 -0.86
C PRO A 291 -27.03 11.01 -1.06
N ALA A 292 -27.03 10.12 -2.05
CA ALA A 292 -25.91 9.23 -2.33
C ALA A 292 -24.93 9.88 -3.33
N PRO A 293 -23.60 9.75 -3.12
CA PRO A 293 -22.62 10.11 -4.13
C PRO A 293 -22.68 9.14 -5.31
N ILE A 294 -22.04 9.50 -6.39
CA ILE A 294 -21.85 8.65 -7.56
C ILE A 294 -20.41 8.16 -7.61
N VAL A 295 -20.24 6.91 -8.06
CA VAL A 295 -18.95 6.36 -8.50
C VAL A 295 -18.72 6.82 -9.93
N VAL A 296 -17.53 7.32 -10.21
CA VAL A 296 -17.07 7.71 -11.54
C VAL A 296 -15.95 6.78 -11.94
N GLN A 297 -16.08 6.12 -13.08
CA GLN A 297 -15.01 5.34 -13.71
C GLN A 297 -14.99 5.67 -15.20
N ALA A 298 -13.86 6.21 -15.66
CA ALA A 298 -13.78 6.68 -17.04
C ALA A 298 -12.37 6.50 -17.61
N VAL A 299 -12.31 5.89 -18.80
CA VAL A 299 -11.07 5.63 -19.56
C VAL A 299 -11.36 5.80 -21.03
N GLY A 300 -10.55 6.60 -21.73
CA GLY A 300 -10.75 6.91 -23.14
C GLY A 300 -12.14 7.48 -23.41
N ALA A 301 -12.90 6.86 -24.30
CA ALA A 301 -14.27 7.30 -24.65
C ALA A 301 -15.36 6.76 -23.70
N ARG A 302 -15.00 5.89 -22.76
CA ARG A 302 -15.96 5.23 -21.87
C ARG A 302 -16.07 5.97 -20.55
N VAL A 303 -17.30 6.36 -20.18
CA VAL A 303 -17.62 7.01 -18.90
C VAL A 303 -18.74 6.23 -18.23
N ASP A 304 -18.42 5.52 -17.15
CA ASP A 304 -19.37 4.78 -16.33
C ASP A 304 -19.67 5.56 -15.05
N LEU A 305 -20.95 5.78 -14.78
CA LEU A 305 -21.46 6.47 -13.60
C LEU A 305 -22.52 5.61 -12.93
N ALA A 306 -22.37 5.35 -11.64
CA ALA A 306 -23.33 4.60 -10.83
C ALA A 306 -23.51 5.27 -9.47
N PHE A 307 -24.71 5.19 -8.86
CA PHE A 307 -24.89 5.65 -7.48
C PHE A 307 -24.20 4.69 -6.51
N ALA A 308 -23.40 5.24 -5.61
CA ALA A 308 -22.79 4.48 -4.51
C ALA A 308 -23.85 4.06 -3.47
N ARG A 309 -23.51 3.06 -2.65
CA ARG A 309 -24.39 2.65 -1.56
C ARG A 309 -24.50 3.79 -0.52
N PRO A 310 -25.71 4.14 -0.06
CA PRO A 310 -25.91 5.30 0.81
C PRO A 310 -25.43 5.11 2.25
N ASP A 311 -25.11 3.90 2.64
CA ASP A 311 -24.68 3.49 3.98
C ASP A 311 -23.17 3.60 4.22
N VAL A 312 -22.39 3.90 3.18
CA VAL A 312 -20.95 4.07 3.24
C VAL A 312 -20.59 5.54 2.98
N SER A 313 -19.77 6.11 3.85
CA SER A 313 -19.23 7.46 3.64
C SER A 313 -18.10 7.40 2.62
N HIS A 314 -18.34 7.96 1.44
CA HIS A 314 -17.33 8.07 0.38
C HIS A 314 -16.78 9.49 0.32
N PRO A 315 -15.46 9.69 0.32
CA PRO A 315 -14.87 11.00 0.08
C PRO A 315 -15.18 11.46 -1.35
N GLU A 316 -15.58 12.72 -1.50
CA GLU A 316 -15.95 13.32 -2.78
C GLU A 316 -14.69 13.81 -3.52
N HIS A 317 -13.94 12.86 -4.10
CA HIS A 317 -12.73 13.15 -4.85
C HIS A 317 -12.74 12.41 -6.18
N LEU A 318 -12.17 13.04 -7.21
CA LEU A 318 -11.80 12.40 -8.46
C LEU A 318 -10.28 12.39 -8.58
N VAL A 319 -9.74 11.22 -8.88
CA VAL A 319 -8.34 11.05 -9.27
C VAL A 319 -8.28 11.09 -10.80
N VAL A 320 -7.45 11.95 -11.34
CA VAL A 320 -7.19 12.05 -12.77
C VAL A 320 -5.76 11.61 -13.00
N ILE A 321 -5.57 10.66 -13.90
CA ILE A 321 -4.28 10.14 -14.33
C ILE A 321 -4.07 10.53 -15.78
N GLY A 322 -2.90 11.05 -16.09
CA GLY A 322 -2.54 11.46 -17.44
C GLY A 322 -1.04 11.33 -17.70
N LEU A 323 -0.62 11.53 -18.93
CA LEU A 323 0.79 11.61 -19.30
C LEU A 323 1.47 12.76 -18.56
N LYS A 324 2.76 12.62 -18.29
CA LYS A 324 3.57 13.62 -17.57
C LYS A 324 3.42 15.01 -18.21
N GLY A 325 3.07 15.99 -17.36
CA GLY A 325 2.91 17.37 -17.80
C GLY A 325 1.56 17.68 -18.46
N PHE A 326 0.55 16.81 -18.34
CA PHE A 326 -0.80 17.16 -18.77
C PHE A 326 -1.30 18.42 -18.05
N ASP A 327 -2.19 19.17 -18.70
CA ASP A 327 -2.68 20.45 -18.16
C ASP A 327 -3.64 20.24 -16.98
N ALA A 328 -3.06 20.14 -15.78
CA ALA A 328 -3.80 19.98 -14.52
C ALA A 328 -4.81 21.11 -14.25
N ASP A 329 -4.53 22.32 -14.70
CA ASP A 329 -5.45 23.47 -14.49
C ASP A 329 -6.64 23.41 -15.45
N ALA A 330 -6.43 23.00 -16.70
CA ALA A 330 -7.51 22.72 -17.63
C ALA A 330 -8.43 21.61 -17.11
N VAL A 331 -7.86 20.53 -16.54
CA VAL A 331 -8.62 19.42 -15.92
C VAL A 331 -9.43 19.90 -14.72
N ARG A 332 -8.82 20.68 -13.81
CA ARG A 332 -9.56 21.27 -12.68
C ARG A 332 -10.73 22.12 -13.16
N LYS A 333 -10.52 22.91 -14.20
CA LYS A 333 -11.56 23.76 -14.79
C LYS A 333 -12.69 22.93 -15.40
N ALA A 334 -12.38 21.86 -16.14
CA ALA A 334 -13.37 20.97 -16.73
C ALA A 334 -14.24 20.28 -15.66
N LEU A 335 -13.66 19.81 -14.58
CA LEU A 335 -14.36 19.09 -13.51
C LEU A 335 -15.02 20.02 -12.45
N ALA A 336 -14.68 21.30 -12.41
CA ALA A 336 -15.28 22.31 -11.53
C ALA A 336 -16.45 23.04 -12.16
N SER A 337 -16.62 22.98 -13.48
CA SER A 337 -17.70 23.63 -14.22
C SER A 337 -18.98 22.82 -14.15
#